data_4e534e03f9634847fafd5594ae2a6fee
#
_entry.id   4e534e03f9634847fafd5594ae2a6fee
#
_cell.length_a   1.000
_cell.length_b   1.000
_cell.length_c   1.000
_cell.angle_alpha   90.00
_cell.angle_beta   90.00
_cell.angle_gamma   90.00
#
_symmetry.space_group_name_H-M   'P 1'
#
loop_
_entity.id
_entity.type
_entity.pdbx_description
1 polymer ?
#
loop_
_entity_poly.entity_id
_entity_poly.type
_entity_poly.pdbx_seq_one_letter_code
_entity_poly.pdbx_strand_id
1 'polypeptide(L)'
;MSAESKKTTKFTYYPGCSSQGSARHLDESLRAIAPEIGLELEELDDWNCCGASVGHIGGGQLPNLALTGRNLANAQGQGKQDVVTGCAACYLNTHAGNEKIKTDVNAKQKVNEALAAGDLAYDGDLKVRHMCEVIVNEVGVERIKSRVTNPLTGLKVAGYVGCQTVRPFAETQGGGEYDTYNDPKFLDDFSAACGATPVPFNVKTNCCGGSVSVMSPDKTLHLIKTILEEAKAAGADVISTPCPLCQTNVEMYQDTINKKFGTDFQIPVVFYSQLMAVAFGLDKDKGAALNRNTIESDKLEGMAKKRA
;
A
#
# COMPACT_ATOMS: atom_id res chain seq x y z
N MET A 1 14.83 -28.06 -20.36
CA MET A 1 13.93 -27.38 -19.40
C MET A 1 13.12 -26.39 -20.22
N SER A 2 11.86 -26.71 -20.51
CA SER A 2 10.96 -25.91 -21.34
C SER A 2 10.70 -24.56 -20.65
N ALA A 3 10.94 -23.48 -21.36
CA ALA A 3 10.48 -22.15 -20.97
C ALA A 3 8.94 -22.17 -21.00
N GLU A 4 8.30 -22.38 -19.86
CA GLU A 4 6.88 -22.12 -19.73
C GLU A 4 6.66 -20.65 -20.09
N SER A 5 5.91 -20.42 -21.13
CA SER A 5 5.41 -19.12 -21.54
C SER A 5 4.67 -18.51 -20.35
N LYS A 6 5.34 -17.57 -19.64
CA LYS A 6 4.80 -16.95 -18.43
C LYS A 6 3.60 -16.10 -18.82
N LYS A 7 2.41 -16.58 -18.51
CA LYS A 7 1.16 -15.83 -18.67
C LYS A 7 1.27 -14.56 -17.81
N THR A 8 1.39 -13.41 -18.45
CA THR A 8 1.30 -12.11 -17.76
C THR A 8 -0.16 -11.86 -17.40
N THR A 9 -0.42 -11.58 -16.12
CA THR A 9 -1.77 -11.25 -15.67
C THR A 9 -1.94 -9.73 -15.66
N LYS A 10 -2.96 -9.27 -16.37
CA LYS A 10 -3.26 -7.83 -16.52
C LYS A 10 -4.28 -7.41 -15.47
N PHE A 11 -4.02 -6.27 -14.82
CA PHE A 11 -4.90 -5.65 -13.83
C PHE A 11 -5.14 -4.19 -14.15
N THR A 12 -6.35 -3.70 -13.88
CA THR A 12 -6.65 -2.28 -13.87
C THR A 12 -6.06 -1.67 -12.61
N TYR A 13 -5.11 -0.76 -12.79
CA TYR A 13 -4.39 -0.16 -11.69
C TYR A 13 -4.94 1.23 -11.34
N TYR A 14 -5.40 1.38 -10.11
CA TYR A 14 -5.79 2.64 -9.53
C TYR A 14 -4.66 3.15 -8.61
N PRO A 15 -3.81 4.09 -9.06
CA PRO A 15 -2.66 4.56 -8.29
C PRO A 15 -3.04 5.33 -7.03
N GLY A 16 -4.10 6.13 -7.10
CA GLY A 16 -4.50 7.03 -6.01
C GLY A 16 -3.66 8.30 -5.91
N CYS A 17 -4.19 9.32 -5.22
CA CYS A 17 -3.61 10.65 -5.18
C CYS A 17 -2.22 10.73 -4.54
N SER A 18 -1.92 9.91 -3.54
CA SER A 18 -0.61 9.87 -2.88
C SER A 18 0.50 9.43 -3.83
N SER A 19 0.20 8.54 -4.76
CA SER A 19 1.14 8.03 -5.76
C SER A 19 1.55 9.09 -6.80
N GLN A 20 0.77 10.13 -6.96
CA GLN A 20 1.14 11.30 -7.78
C GLN A 20 1.74 12.45 -6.97
N GLY A 21 1.71 12.35 -5.65
CA GLY A 21 2.19 13.36 -4.70
C GLY A 21 3.32 12.87 -3.81
N SER A 22 3.03 12.78 -2.51
CA SER A 22 4.01 12.49 -1.46
C SER A 22 4.58 11.06 -1.49
N ALA A 23 3.92 10.11 -2.14
CA ALA A 23 4.31 8.70 -2.16
C ALA A 23 4.58 8.17 -3.59
N ARG A 24 5.19 8.99 -4.45
CA ARG A 24 5.57 8.59 -5.82
C ARG A 24 6.45 7.34 -5.84
N HIS A 25 7.28 7.15 -4.85
CA HIS A 25 8.15 5.97 -4.71
C HIS A 25 7.38 4.66 -4.56
N LEU A 26 6.12 4.68 -4.07
CA LEU A 26 5.27 3.50 -4.13
C LEU A 26 4.89 3.16 -5.58
N ASP A 27 4.38 4.13 -6.33
CA ASP A 27 3.93 3.92 -7.71
C ASP A 27 5.09 3.53 -8.62
N GLU A 28 6.19 4.29 -8.55
CA GLU A 28 7.39 4.04 -9.36
C GLU A 28 7.96 2.64 -9.11
N SER A 29 8.10 2.23 -7.85
CA SER A 29 8.63 0.91 -7.51
C SER A 29 7.64 -0.22 -7.82
N LEU A 30 6.32 -0.02 -7.65
CA LEU A 30 5.33 -1.01 -8.07
C LEU A 30 5.33 -1.24 -9.57
N ARG A 31 5.36 -0.17 -10.37
CA ARG A 31 5.44 -0.29 -11.84
C ARG A 31 6.74 -0.93 -12.29
N ALA A 32 7.84 -0.71 -11.57
CA ALA A 32 9.13 -1.31 -11.88
C ALA A 32 9.16 -2.81 -11.58
N ILE A 33 8.57 -3.28 -10.47
CA ILE A 33 8.57 -4.69 -10.10
C ILE A 33 7.48 -5.51 -10.80
N ALA A 34 6.36 -4.90 -11.20
CA ALA A 34 5.22 -5.61 -11.77
C ALA A 34 5.60 -6.53 -12.94
N PRO A 35 6.30 -6.07 -13.98
CA PRO A 35 6.70 -6.94 -15.10
C PRO A 35 7.67 -8.05 -14.67
N GLU A 36 8.50 -7.80 -13.64
CA GLU A 36 9.44 -8.78 -13.11
C GLU A 36 8.72 -9.99 -12.47
N ILE A 37 7.57 -9.75 -11.86
CA ILE A 37 6.77 -10.80 -11.22
C ILE A 37 5.62 -11.31 -12.10
N GLY A 38 5.52 -10.84 -13.35
CA GLY A 38 4.52 -11.30 -14.32
C GLY A 38 3.17 -10.58 -14.21
N LEU A 39 3.17 -9.36 -13.75
CA LEU A 39 1.98 -8.50 -13.71
C LEU A 39 2.09 -7.37 -14.74
N GLU A 40 0.97 -7.01 -15.35
CA GLU A 40 0.80 -5.81 -16.17
C GLU A 40 -0.21 -4.89 -15.50
N LEU A 41 0.20 -3.66 -15.21
CA LEU A 41 -0.61 -2.64 -14.55
C LEU A 41 -1.08 -1.62 -15.57
N GLU A 42 -2.35 -1.69 -15.97
CA GLU A 42 -2.98 -0.70 -16.84
C GLU A 42 -3.66 0.35 -15.97
N GLU A 43 -3.17 1.59 -16.03
CA GLU A 43 -3.76 2.67 -15.25
C GLU A 43 -5.22 2.91 -15.64
N LEU A 44 -6.07 3.12 -14.64
CA LEU A 44 -7.46 3.52 -14.84
C LEU A 44 -7.50 4.94 -15.38
N ASP A 45 -8.15 5.15 -16.51
CA ASP A 45 -8.32 6.49 -17.08
C ASP A 45 -9.30 7.33 -16.27
N ASP A 46 -9.07 8.64 -16.24
CA ASP A 46 -9.95 9.65 -15.62
C ASP A 46 -10.35 9.33 -14.16
N TRP A 47 -9.43 8.77 -13.38
CA TRP A 47 -9.66 8.52 -11.97
C TRP A 47 -9.58 9.80 -11.11
N ASN A 48 -10.23 9.79 -9.96
CA ASN A 48 -10.14 10.82 -8.92
C ASN A 48 -9.69 10.23 -7.58
N CYS A 49 -9.40 11.11 -6.60
CA CYS A 49 -9.11 10.67 -5.24
C CYS A 49 -10.25 9.77 -4.70
N CYS A 50 -9.90 8.70 -3.99
CA CYS A 50 -10.88 7.80 -3.38
C CYS A 50 -11.75 8.46 -2.30
N GLY A 51 -11.38 9.64 -1.81
CA GLY A 51 -12.09 10.35 -0.75
C GLY A 51 -11.62 10.00 0.68
N ALA A 52 -10.69 9.08 0.87
CA ALA A 52 -10.25 8.67 2.21
C ALA A 52 -9.72 9.82 3.08
N SER A 53 -9.11 10.83 2.47
CA SER A 53 -8.60 12.02 3.17
C SER A 53 -9.66 13.11 3.41
N VAL A 54 -10.76 13.10 2.69
CA VAL A 54 -11.80 14.14 2.75
C VAL A 54 -13.16 13.61 3.19
N GLY A 55 -13.40 12.31 3.13
CA GLY A 55 -14.67 11.68 3.43
C GLY A 55 -15.18 11.90 4.86
N HIS A 56 -14.32 12.29 5.77
CA HIS A 56 -14.67 12.62 7.16
C HIS A 56 -14.80 14.14 7.43
N ILE A 57 -14.59 14.99 6.43
CA ILE A 57 -14.61 16.46 6.59
C ILE A 57 -16.04 17.05 6.52
N GLY A 58 -17.07 16.21 6.44
CA GLY A 58 -18.46 16.65 6.47
C GLY A 58 -19.24 16.28 5.21
N GLY A 59 -20.56 16.41 5.25
CA GLY A 59 -21.44 16.09 4.13
C GLY A 59 -22.01 14.67 4.13
N GLY A 60 -21.69 13.83 5.12
CA GLY A 60 -22.21 12.47 5.24
C GLY A 60 -21.52 11.47 4.31
N GLN A 61 -22.13 10.29 4.15
CA GLN A 61 -21.54 9.19 3.39
C GLN A 61 -21.63 9.38 1.86
N LEU A 62 -22.65 10.07 1.37
CA LEU A 62 -22.93 10.15 -0.07
C LEU A 62 -21.78 10.77 -0.89
N PRO A 63 -21.18 11.91 -0.50
CA PRO A 63 -20.04 12.46 -1.25
C PRO A 63 -18.88 11.48 -1.37
N ASN A 64 -18.56 10.75 -0.31
CA ASN A 64 -17.49 9.76 -0.31
C ASN A 64 -17.83 8.55 -1.20
N LEU A 65 -19.05 8.06 -1.11
CA LEU A 65 -19.54 6.99 -1.98
C LEU A 65 -19.60 7.40 -3.46
N ALA A 66 -19.95 8.65 -3.74
CA ALA A 66 -19.95 9.17 -5.11
C ALA A 66 -18.54 9.26 -5.70
N LEU A 67 -17.52 9.69 -4.92
CA LEU A 67 -16.13 9.69 -5.36
C LEU A 67 -15.63 8.28 -5.69
N THR A 68 -15.93 7.31 -4.82
CA THR A 68 -15.62 5.90 -5.04
C THR A 68 -16.39 5.34 -6.23
N GLY A 69 -17.71 5.59 -6.29
CA GLY A 69 -18.58 5.13 -7.36
C GLY A 69 -18.15 5.65 -8.73
N ARG A 70 -17.66 6.89 -8.81
CA ARG A 70 -17.14 7.47 -10.07
C ARG A 70 -15.93 6.69 -10.61
N ASN A 71 -14.96 6.37 -9.76
CA ASN A 71 -13.80 5.58 -10.18
C ASN A 71 -14.22 4.18 -10.67
N LEU A 72 -15.15 3.55 -9.97
CA LEU A 72 -15.67 2.24 -10.33
C LEU A 72 -16.54 2.28 -11.59
N ALA A 73 -17.34 3.34 -11.79
CA ALA A 73 -18.11 3.57 -13.02
C ALA A 73 -17.18 3.75 -14.22
N ASN A 74 -16.09 4.53 -14.07
CA ASN A 74 -15.08 4.68 -15.12
C ASN A 74 -14.43 3.33 -15.45
N ALA A 75 -14.07 2.54 -14.45
CA ALA A 75 -13.50 1.21 -14.67
C ALA A 75 -14.50 0.28 -15.39
N GLN A 76 -15.76 0.27 -14.98
CA GLN A 76 -16.82 -0.50 -15.62
C GLN A 76 -17.02 -0.04 -17.08
N GLY A 77 -17.10 1.26 -17.34
CA GLY A 77 -17.25 1.83 -18.70
C GLY A 77 -16.07 1.50 -19.62
N GLN A 78 -14.88 1.30 -19.07
CA GLN A 78 -13.69 0.86 -19.79
C GLN A 78 -13.60 -0.67 -19.94
N GLY A 79 -14.65 -1.40 -19.55
CA GLY A 79 -14.70 -2.87 -19.67
C GLY A 79 -13.76 -3.60 -18.71
N LYS A 80 -13.36 -2.95 -17.60
CA LYS A 80 -12.48 -3.54 -16.57
C LYS A 80 -13.27 -4.40 -15.61
N GLN A 81 -12.58 -5.36 -14.97
CA GLN A 81 -13.23 -6.26 -14.01
C GLN A 81 -12.68 -6.15 -12.60
N ASP A 82 -11.36 -6.11 -12.44
CA ASP A 82 -10.69 -6.01 -11.15
C ASP A 82 -9.95 -4.67 -11.09
N VAL A 83 -10.18 -3.89 -10.03
CA VAL A 83 -9.46 -2.65 -9.75
C VAL A 83 -8.46 -2.92 -8.63
N VAL A 84 -7.17 -2.77 -8.93
CA VAL A 84 -6.08 -3.01 -7.99
C VAL A 84 -5.44 -1.70 -7.58
N THR A 85 -5.20 -1.51 -6.30
CA THR A 85 -4.50 -0.33 -5.77
C THR A 85 -3.36 -0.71 -4.84
N GLY A 86 -2.28 0.08 -4.87
CA GLY A 86 -1.14 -0.09 -3.96
C GLY A 86 -1.33 0.61 -2.60
N CYS A 87 -2.32 1.49 -2.48
CA CYS A 87 -2.55 2.29 -1.29
C CYS A 87 -3.61 1.66 -0.38
N ALA A 88 -3.26 1.32 0.86
CA ALA A 88 -4.20 0.73 1.82
C ALA A 88 -5.41 1.63 2.13
N ALA A 89 -5.23 2.96 2.16
CA ALA A 89 -6.34 3.90 2.36
C ALA A 89 -7.28 3.95 1.14
N CYS A 90 -6.73 3.89 -0.08
CA CYS A 90 -7.53 3.78 -1.30
C CYS A 90 -8.27 2.44 -1.34
N TYR A 91 -7.59 1.35 -1.00
CA TYR A 91 -8.19 0.02 -0.91
C TYR A 91 -9.38 0.02 0.05
N LEU A 92 -9.17 0.40 1.32
CA LEU A 92 -10.22 0.43 2.32
C LEU A 92 -11.44 1.23 1.83
N ASN A 93 -11.21 2.46 1.39
CA ASN A 93 -12.31 3.37 1.06
C ASN A 93 -13.06 2.92 -0.21
N THR A 94 -12.34 2.49 -1.24
CA THR A 94 -12.93 2.02 -2.51
C THR A 94 -13.65 0.68 -2.32
N HIS A 95 -13.04 -0.24 -1.57
CA HIS A 95 -13.64 -1.54 -1.28
C HIS A 95 -14.92 -1.40 -0.42
N ALA A 96 -14.84 -0.64 0.68
CA ALA A 96 -16.02 -0.40 1.53
C ALA A 96 -17.15 0.31 0.76
N GLY A 97 -16.79 1.28 -0.07
CA GLY A 97 -17.75 1.97 -0.95
C GLY A 97 -18.38 1.03 -1.97
N ASN A 98 -17.60 0.17 -2.59
CA ASN A 98 -18.07 -0.86 -3.51
C ASN A 98 -19.06 -1.81 -2.83
N GLU A 99 -18.71 -2.39 -1.69
CA GLU A 99 -19.58 -3.28 -0.95
C GLU A 99 -20.88 -2.60 -0.50
N LYS A 100 -20.79 -1.33 -0.10
CA LYS A 100 -21.99 -0.55 0.25
C LYS A 100 -22.91 -0.34 -0.96
N ILE A 101 -22.36 -0.01 -2.12
CA ILE A 101 -23.13 0.15 -3.37
C ILE A 101 -23.74 -1.19 -3.80
N LYS A 102 -23.00 -2.27 -3.68
CA LYS A 102 -23.41 -3.62 -4.04
C LYS A 102 -24.57 -4.14 -3.17
N THR A 103 -24.51 -3.89 -1.86
CA THR A 103 -25.42 -4.51 -0.88
C THR A 103 -26.60 -3.63 -0.45
N ASP A 104 -26.52 -2.30 -0.66
CA ASP A 104 -27.56 -1.34 -0.27
C ASP A 104 -28.16 -0.67 -1.51
N VAL A 105 -29.40 -1.07 -1.85
CA VAL A 105 -30.14 -0.55 -3.01
C VAL A 105 -30.34 0.97 -2.93
N ASN A 106 -30.60 1.52 -1.74
CA ASN A 106 -30.79 2.97 -1.56
C ASN A 106 -29.46 3.73 -1.76
N ALA A 107 -28.34 3.19 -1.25
CA ALA A 107 -27.03 3.76 -1.48
C ALA A 107 -26.68 3.74 -2.97
N LYS A 108 -26.89 2.61 -3.65
CA LYS A 108 -26.68 2.46 -5.10
C LYS A 108 -27.48 3.49 -5.89
N GLN A 109 -28.78 3.63 -5.59
CA GLN A 109 -29.64 4.60 -6.26
C GLN A 109 -29.11 6.03 -6.09
N LYS A 110 -28.82 6.47 -4.87
CA LYS A 110 -28.33 7.83 -4.60
C LYS A 110 -26.97 8.11 -5.25
N VAL A 111 -26.08 7.11 -5.26
CA VAL A 111 -24.78 7.22 -5.95
C VAL A 111 -25.02 7.40 -7.45
N ASN A 112 -25.84 6.57 -8.08
CA ASN A 112 -26.12 6.66 -9.50
C ASN A 112 -26.85 7.95 -9.89
N GLU A 113 -27.76 8.48 -9.03
CA GLU A 113 -28.33 9.81 -9.22
C GLU A 113 -27.25 10.91 -9.23
N ALA A 114 -26.25 10.82 -8.36
CA ALA A 114 -25.12 11.76 -8.36
C ALA A 114 -24.20 11.58 -9.58
N LEU A 115 -23.95 10.34 -10.00
CA LEU A 115 -23.09 10.01 -11.14
C LEU A 115 -23.73 10.40 -12.49
N ALA A 116 -25.04 10.42 -12.58
CA ALA A 116 -25.79 10.79 -13.79
C ALA A 116 -25.46 12.22 -14.30
N ALA A 117 -25.01 13.11 -13.42
CA ALA A 117 -24.55 14.45 -13.81
C ALA A 117 -23.30 14.42 -14.72
N GLY A 118 -22.57 13.31 -14.73
CA GLY A 118 -21.41 13.08 -15.59
C GLY A 118 -21.63 11.94 -16.58
N ASP A 119 -22.88 11.60 -16.88
CA ASP A 119 -23.27 10.48 -17.77
C ASP A 119 -22.68 9.13 -17.35
N LEU A 120 -22.48 8.92 -16.03
CA LEU A 120 -21.93 7.70 -15.45
C LEU A 120 -22.99 6.93 -14.65
N ALA A 121 -22.81 5.61 -14.59
CA ALA A 121 -23.57 4.72 -13.71
C ALA A 121 -22.67 3.53 -13.30
N TYR A 122 -22.93 2.98 -12.12
CA TYR A 122 -22.18 1.84 -11.59
C TYR A 122 -23.09 0.72 -11.10
N ASP A 123 -22.85 -0.52 -11.55
CA ASP A 123 -23.70 -1.67 -11.27
C ASP A 123 -23.30 -2.42 -9.99
N GLY A 124 -22.10 -2.21 -9.45
CA GLY A 124 -21.63 -2.86 -8.22
C GLY A 124 -20.91 -4.20 -8.45
N ASP A 125 -20.52 -4.54 -9.68
CA ASP A 125 -20.03 -5.88 -10.01
C ASP A 125 -18.50 -6.03 -10.01
N LEU A 126 -17.75 -4.93 -9.89
CA LEU A 126 -16.30 -4.99 -9.90
C LEU A 126 -15.73 -5.51 -8.57
N LYS A 127 -14.54 -6.10 -8.65
CA LYS A 127 -13.71 -6.40 -7.48
C LYS A 127 -12.71 -5.29 -7.24
N VAL A 128 -12.52 -4.95 -5.96
CA VAL A 128 -11.48 -4.01 -5.52
C VAL A 128 -10.47 -4.78 -4.69
N ARG A 129 -9.21 -4.78 -5.12
CA ARG A 129 -8.14 -5.59 -4.54
C ARG A 129 -6.96 -4.72 -4.09
N HIS A 130 -6.27 -5.16 -3.05
CA HIS A 130 -5.00 -4.55 -2.65
C HIS A 130 -3.84 -5.25 -3.37
N MET A 131 -2.81 -4.51 -3.78
CA MET A 131 -1.66 -5.08 -4.50
C MET A 131 -0.97 -6.20 -3.71
N CYS A 132 -0.87 -6.09 -2.39
CA CYS A 132 -0.29 -7.16 -1.56
C CYS A 132 -1.09 -8.45 -1.66
N GLU A 133 -2.43 -8.36 -1.66
CA GLU A 133 -3.30 -9.53 -1.85
C GLU A 133 -3.08 -10.16 -3.22
N VAL A 134 -2.99 -9.35 -4.29
CA VAL A 134 -2.66 -9.85 -5.63
C VAL A 134 -1.30 -10.56 -5.65
N ILE A 135 -0.29 -9.98 -4.99
CA ILE A 135 1.04 -10.60 -4.94
C ILE A 135 1.00 -11.92 -4.16
N VAL A 136 0.27 -12.00 -3.05
CA VAL A 136 0.17 -13.26 -2.28
C VAL A 136 -0.56 -14.34 -3.07
N ASN A 137 -1.73 -14.01 -3.64
CA ASN A 137 -2.63 -15.01 -4.22
C ASN A 137 -2.32 -15.36 -5.69
N GLU A 138 -1.86 -14.39 -6.49
CA GLU A 138 -1.65 -14.60 -7.93
C GLU A 138 -0.18 -14.83 -8.29
N VAL A 139 0.74 -14.21 -7.53
CA VAL A 139 2.18 -14.29 -7.83
C VAL A 139 2.86 -15.36 -6.97
N GLY A 140 2.65 -15.32 -5.67
CA GLY A 140 3.27 -16.20 -4.69
C GLY A 140 4.72 -15.85 -4.36
N VAL A 141 5.14 -16.24 -3.17
CA VAL A 141 6.47 -15.96 -2.60
C VAL A 141 7.61 -16.59 -3.43
N GLU A 142 7.39 -17.76 -3.99
CA GLU A 142 8.39 -18.47 -4.80
C GLU A 142 8.72 -17.71 -6.09
N ARG A 143 7.75 -17.02 -6.66
CA ARG A 143 7.99 -16.16 -7.82
C ARG A 143 8.87 -14.97 -7.45
N ILE A 144 8.64 -14.34 -6.29
CA ILE A 144 9.50 -13.25 -5.78
C ILE A 144 10.92 -13.77 -5.63
N LYS A 145 11.14 -14.89 -4.93
CA LYS A 145 12.46 -15.51 -4.74
C LYS A 145 13.18 -15.78 -6.06
N SER A 146 12.46 -16.26 -7.06
CA SER A 146 13.04 -16.58 -8.37
C SER A 146 13.55 -15.35 -9.13
N ARG A 147 13.14 -14.16 -8.75
CA ARG A 147 13.54 -12.89 -9.37
C ARG A 147 14.68 -12.18 -8.64
N VAL A 148 15.01 -12.64 -7.43
CA VAL A 148 16.09 -12.05 -6.63
C VAL A 148 17.44 -12.29 -7.32
N THR A 149 18.07 -11.23 -7.74
CA THR A 149 19.45 -11.20 -8.28
C THR A 149 20.45 -10.56 -7.33
N ASN A 150 19.93 -9.86 -6.31
CA ASN A 150 20.67 -9.10 -5.33
C ASN A 150 20.04 -9.29 -3.93
N PRO A 151 20.33 -10.42 -3.24
CA PRO A 151 19.75 -10.71 -1.94
C PRO A 151 20.06 -9.62 -0.90
N LEU A 152 19.06 -9.21 -0.13
CA LEU A 152 19.19 -8.20 0.92
C LEU A 152 19.76 -8.79 2.23
N THR A 153 20.81 -9.61 2.11
CA THR A 153 21.39 -10.35 3.23
C THR A 153 21.93 -9.42 4.31
N GLY A 154 21.45 -9.61 5.54
CA GLY A 154 21.85 -8.80 6.68
C GLY A 154 20.99 -7.55 6.90
N LEU A 155 20.06 -7.21 6.00
CA LEU A 155 19.06 -6.16 6.24
C LEU A 155 17.97 -6.70 7.18
N LYS A 156 17.72 -6.00 8.28
CA LYS A 156 16.67 -6.31 9.25
C LYS A 156 15.44 -5.44 8.98
N VAL A 157 14.28 -6.07 8.77
CA VAL A 157 13.06 -5.39 8.33
C VAL A 157 11.92 -5.59 9.32
N ALA A 158 11.31 -4.50 9.80
CA ALA A 158 10.07 -4.53 10.55
C ALA A 158 8.89 -4.38 9.58
N GLY A 159 8.05 -5.41 9.44
CA GLY A 159 6.89 -5.41 8.57
C GLY A 159 5.71 -4.67 9.20
N TYR A 160 5.47 -3.40 8.82
CA TYR A 160 4.39 -2.57 9.32
C TYR A 160 3.22 -2.51 8.34
N VAL A 161 2.22 -3.34 8.55
CA VAL A 161 1.05 -3.48 7.68
C VAL A 161 0.07 -2.31 7.84
N GLY A 162 0.02 -1.72 9.03
CA GLY A 162 -0.97 -0.71 9.38
C GLY A 162 -2.38 -1.29 9.59
N CYS A 163 -3.36 -0.41 9.78
CA CYS A 163 -4.71 -0.84 10.19
C CYS A 163 -5.69 -1.05 9.04
N GLN A 164 -5.41 -0.56 7.83
CA GLN A 164 -6.39 -0.48 6.73
C GLN A 164 -6.28 -1.59 5.69
N THR A 165 -5.19 -2.37 5.72
CA THR A 165 -4.94 -3.40 4.70
C THR A 165 -5.69 -4.69 4.99
N VAL A 166 -5.68 -5.17 6.24
CA VAL A 166 -6.24 -6.48 6.61
C VAL A 166 -7.38 -6.41 7.62
N ARG A 167 -7.35 -5.47 8.59
CA ARG A 167 -8.29 -5.48 9.72
C ARG A 167 -9.76 -5.17 9.38
N PRO A 168 -10.09 -4.20 8.51
CA PRO A 168 -11.47 -3.79 8.32
C PRO A 168 -12.38 -4.84 7.69
N PHE A 169 -11.80 -5.85 7.05
CA PHE A 169 -12.52 -6.88 6.29
C PHE A 169 -12.15 -8.29 6.71
N ALA A 170 -11.63 -8.43 7.93
CA ALA A 170 -11.17 -9.71 8.47
C ALA A 170 -12.24 -10.82 8.45
N GLU A 171 -13.52 -10.44 8.60
CA GLU A 171 -14.64 -11.39 8.67
C GLU A 171 -15.36 -11.58 7.33
N THR A 172 -15.22 -10.65 6.40
CA THR A 172 -16.03 -10.63 5.18
C THR A 172 -15.25 -10.74 3.89
N GLN A 173 -13.97 -10.32 3.87
CA GLN A 173 -13.27 -10.22 2.60
C GLN A 173 -11.75 -10.12 2.75
N GLY A 174 -11.05 -11.18 2.64
CA GLY A 174 -9.68 -11.15 2.19
C GLY A 174 -8.59 -10.75 3.17
N GLY A 175 -8.89 -10.13 4.30
CA GLY A 175 -7.89 -10.14 5.38
C GLY A 175 -7.57 -11.57 5.78
N GLY A 176 -8.60 -12.41 5.91
CA GLY A 176 -8.47 -13.83 6.15
C GLY A 176 -8.21 -14.69 4.90
N GLU A 177 -8.37 -14.16 3.69
CA GLU A 177 -8.14 -14.91 2.45
C GLU A 177 -6.68 -15.02 2.07
N TYR A 178 -5.84 -14.09 2.47
CA TYR A 178 -4.41 -14.13 2.15
C TYR A 178 -3.50 -13.95 3.37
N ASP A 179 -4.02 -13.52 4.52
CA ASP A 179 -3.26 -13.41 5.77
C ASP A 179 -4.18 -13.22 6.98
N THR A 180 -3.63 -13.30 8.20
CA THR A 180 -4.35 -13.06 9.44
C THR A 180 -4.41 -11.56 9.75
N TYR A 181 -5.53 -11.10 10.30
CA TYR A 181 -5.69 -9.66 10.62
C TYR A 181 -5.04 -9.26 11.95
N ASN A 182 -4.69 -10.20 12.82
CA ASN A 182 -4.04 -9.93 14.10
C ASN A 182 -2.51 -9.90 14.01
N ASP A 183 -1.93 -10.83 13.26
CA ASP A 183 -0.49 -10.96 13.07
C ASP A 183 -0.18 -11.33 11.61
N PRO A 184 -0.40 -10.39 10.69
CA PRO A 184 -0.16 -10.64 9.27
C PRO A 184 1.32 -10.89 8.99
N LYS A 185 1.61 -11.84 8.09
CA LYS A 185 2.96 -12.30 7.76
C LYS A 185 3.42 -11.91 6.37
N PHE A 186 2.54 -11.46 5.48
CA PHE A 186 2.88 -11.25 4.08
C PHE A 186 4.07 -10.29 3.87
N LEU A 187 4.24 -9.24 4.69
CA LEU A 187 5.40 -8.35 4.59
C LEU A 187 6.69 -9.02 5.09
N ASP A 188 6.58 -9.88 6.10
CA ASP A 188 7.69 -10.69 6.57
C ASP A 188 8.11 -11.68 5.48
N ASP A 189 7.14 -12.35 4.85
CA ASP A 189 7.36 -13.30 3.77
C ASP A 189 7.98 -12.63 2.53
N PHE A 190 7.52 -11.43 2.17
CA PHE A 190 8.10 -10.64 1.09
C PHE A 190 9.55 -10.25 1.40
N SER A 191 9.81 -9.80 2.62
CA SER A 191 11.17 -9.45 3.07
C SER A 191 12.09 -10.65 3.06
N ALA A 192 11.64 -11.78 3.59
CA ALA A 192 12.39 -13.04 3.59
C ALA A 192 12.64 -13.55 2.16
N ALA A 193 11.65 -13.44 1.27
CA ALA A 193 11.80 -13.79 -0.15
C ALA A 193 12.86 -12.95 -0.85
N CYS A 194 13.02 -11.69 -0.45
CA CYS A 194 14.08 -10.79 -0.93
C CYS A 194 15.45 -11.06 -0.29
N GLY A 195 15.56 -12.01 0.64
CA GLY A 195 16.81 -12.34 1.34
C GLY A 195 17.09 -11.46 2.56
N ALA A 196 16.16 -10.61 2.98
CA ALA A 196 16.24 -9.84 4.22
C ALA A 196 15.81 -10.68 5.44
N THR A 197 16.05 -10.17 6.63
CA THR A 197 15.64 -10.80 7.89
C THR A 197 14.48 -10.05 8.49
N PRO A 198 13.24 -10.58 8.45
CA PRO A 198 12.15 -10.03 9.20
C PRO A 198 12.45 -10.05 10.71
N VAL A 199 12.17 -8.96 11.41
CA VAL A 199 12.32 -8.91 12.86
C VAL A 199 10.97 -9.07 13.55
N PRO A 200 10.91 -9.61 14.78
CA PRO A 200 9.69 -9.63 15.58
C PRO A 200 9.14 -8.22 15.76
N PHE A 201 7.88 -7.99 15.38
CA PHE A 201 7.29 -6.67 15.40
C PHE A 201 5.82 -6.75 15.84
N ASN A 202 5.55 -6.51 17.14
CA ASN A 202 4.25 -6.78 17.75
C ASN A 202 3.17 -5.74 17.41
N VAL A 203 3.54 -4.61 16.81
CA VAL A 203 2.62 -3.50 16.48
C VAL A 203 2.29 -3.41 14.98
N LYS A 204 2.41 -4.51 14.25
CA LYS A 204 2.21 -4.58 12.78
C LYS A 204 0.92 -3.93 12.30
N THR A 205 -0.16 -4.05 13.08
CA THR A 205 -1.49 -3.56 12.71
C THR A 205 -1.95 -2.35 13.53
N ASN A 206 -1.07 -1.77 14.34
CA ASN A 206 -1.40 -0.56 15.09
C ASN A 206 -1.61 0.63 14.14
N CYS A 207 -2.46 1.56 14.55
CA CYS A 207 -2.72 2.74 13.73
C CYS A 207 -1.58 3.77 13.86
N CYS A 208 -1.10 4.30 12.72
CA CYS A 208 -0.16 5.45 12.72
C CYS A 208 -0.81 6.80 13.03
N GLY A 209 -2.12 6.85 13.22
CA GLY A 209 -2.83 8.09 13.45
C GLY A 209 -3.07 8.95 12.19
N GLY A 210 -2.77 8.46 10.99
CA GLY A 210 -2.85 9.24 9.75
C GLY A 210 -4.21 9.90 9.50
N SER A 211 -5.30 9.21 9.80
CA SER A 211 -6.65 9.76 9.65
C SER A 211 -7.02 10.80 10.72
N VAL A 212 -6.27 10.90 11.81
CA VAL A 212 -6.57 11.83 12.92
C VAL A 212 -5.45 12.85 13.16
N SER A 213 -4.42 12.86 12.33
CA SER A 213 -3.23 13.70 12.49
C SER A 213 -3.54 15.19 12.56
N VAL A 214 -4.52 15.66 11.80
CA VAL A 214 -4.94 17.06 11.81
C VAL A 214 -5.79 17.41 13.04
N MET A 215 -6.69 16.50 13.43
CA MET A 215 -7.63 16.74 14.53
C MET A 215 -7.03 16.48 15.92
N SER A 216 -6.05 15.58 16.01
CA SER A 216 -5.42 15.18 17.27
C SER A 216 -3.92 14.92 17.09
N PRO A 217 -3.12 15.97 16.83
CA PRO A 217 -1.68 15.83 16.56
C PRO A 217 -0.93 15.12 17.69
N ASP A 218 -1.20 15.47 18.92
CA ASP A 218 -0.52 14.87 20.09
C ASP A 218 -0.76 13.35 20.18
N LYS A 219 -2.00 12.92 19.96
CA LYS A 219 -2.34 11.49 19.93
C LYS A 219 -1.62 10.79 18.80
N THR A 220 -1.55 11.41 17.64
CA THR A 220 -0.81 10.91 16.48
C THR A 220 0.66 10.69 16.80
N LEU A 221 1.32 11.67 17.44
CA LEU A 221 2.74 11.53 17.82
C LEU A 221 2.97 10.37 18.80
N HIS A 222 2.07 10.12 19.75
CA HIS A 222 2.17 8.98 20.65
C HIS A 222 2.02 7.63 19.91
N LEU A 223 1.07 7.54 18.97
CA LEU A 223 0.88 6.33 18.17
C LEU A 223 2.12 6.00 17.33
N ILE A 224 2.69 7.01 16.66
CA ILE A 224 3.90 6.83 15.85
C ILE A 224 5.09 6.47 16.74
N LYS A 225 5.24 7.16 17.89
CA LYS A 225 6.33 6.86 18.85
C LYS A 225 6.34 5.39 19.24
N THR A 226 5.18 4.81 19.56
CA THR A 226 5.06 3.39 19.90
C THR A 226 5.56 2.50 18.76
N ILE A 227 5.23 2.81 17.50
CA ILE A 227 5.69 2.06 16.33
C ILE A 227 7.21 2.14 16.20
N LEU A 228 7.79 3.32 16.38
CA LEU A 228 9.23 3.53 16.28
C LEU A 228 10.01 2.87 17.43
N GLU A 229 9.48 2.92 18.65
CA GLU A 229 10.07 2.26 19.82
C GLU A 229 10.16 0.74 19.61
N GLU A 230 9.09 0.11 19.15
CA GLU A 230 9.06 -1.32 18.88
C GLU A 230 10.01 -1.70 17.73
N ALA A 231 10.07 -0.92 16.67
CA ALA A 231 11.01 -1.16 15.56
C ALA A 231 12.47 -1.04 16.04
N LYS A 232 12.78 -0.02 16.84
CA LYS A 232 14.11 0.18 17.44
C LYS A 232 14.48 -0.96 18.39
N ALA A 233 13.55 -1.37 19.27
CA ALA A 233 13.74 -2.46 20.21
C ALA A 233 13.97 -3.81 19.49
N ALA A 234 13.30 -4.03 18.37
CA ALA A 234 13.51 -5.20 17.52
C ALA A 234 14.82 -5.14 16.73
N GLY A 235 15.53 -4.03 16.74
CA GLY A 235 16.77 -3.81 16.00
C GLY A 235 16.57 -3.74 14.48
N ALA A 236 15.43 -3.22 14.04
CA ALA A 236 15.15 -3.03 12.63
C ALA A 236 16.07 -1.98 11.99
N ASP A 237 16.59 -2.27 10.81
CA ASP A 237 17.31 -1.30 10.00
C ASP A 237 16.34 -0.39 9.21
N VAL A 238 15.20 -0.96 8.80
CA VAL A 238 14.12 -0.25 8.09
C VAL A 238 12.75 -0.78 8.52
N ILE A 239 11.73 0.08 8.41
CA ILE A 239 10.32 -0.32 8.49
C ILE A 239 9.80 -0.48 7.06
N SER A 240 9.14 -1.59 6.75
CA SER A 240 8.49 -1.81 5.45
C SER A 240 6.97 -1.71 5.57
N THR A 241 6.32 -0.95 4.68
CA THR A 241 4.86 -0.75 4.72
C THR A 241 4.23 -0.78 3.32
N PRO A 242 2.92 -1.15 3.22
CA PRO A 242 2.17 -1.07 1.97
C PRO A 242 1.31 0.21 1.86
N CYS A 243 1.38 1.11 2.84
CA CYS A 243 0.46 2.25 2.94
C CYS A 243 1.18 3.59 2.87
N PRO A 244 0.89 4.44 1.84
CA PRO A 244 1.46 5.79 1.73
C PRO A 244 1.25 6.64 2.97
N LEU A 245 0.06 6.58 3.56
CA LEU A 245 -0.27 7.37 4.75
C LEU A 245 0.56 6.92 5.96
N CYS A 246 0.80 5.61 6.10
CA CYS A 246 1.66 5.07 7.15
C CYS A 246 3.12 5.44 6.91
N GLN A 247 3.61 5.31 5.69
CA GLN A 247 4.97 5.69 5.32
C GLN A 247 5.24 7.16 5.67
N THR A 248 4.42 8.05 5.14
CA THR A 248 4.56 9.49 5.39
C THR A 248 4.50 9.83 6.88
N ASN A 249 3.51 9.30 7.61
CA ASN A 249 3.37 9.61 9.04
C ASN A 249 4.54 9.09 9.86
N VAL A 250 4.91 7.82 9.71
CA VAL A 250 5.96 7.22 10.54
C VAL A 250 7.33 7.80 10.21
N GLU A 251 7.57 8.22 8.97
CA GLU A 251 8.85 8.79 8.57
C GLU A 251 8.96 10.28 8.94
N MET A 252 8.00 11.11 8.51
CA MET A 252 8.13 12.56 8.62
C MET A 252 8.02 13.12 10.04
N TYR A 253 7.32 12.43 10.94
CA TYR A 253 7.15 12.93 12.31
C TYR A 253 8.29 12.57 13.27
N GLN A 254 9.32 11.84 12.85
CA GLN A 254 10.42 11.40 13.73
C GLN A 254 11.12 12.60 14.40
N ASP A 255 11.47 13.63 13.66
CA ASP A 255 12.08 14.83 14.23
C ASP A 255 11.20 15.53 15.27
N THR A 256 9.90 15.62 15.01
CA THR A 256 8.94 16.20 15.95
C THR A 256 8.82 15.35 17.22
N ILE A 257 8.81 14.04 17.06
CA ILE A 257 8.77 13.08 18.18
C ILE A 257 10.06 13.18 18.99
N ASN A 258 11.21 13.20 18.33
CA ASN A 258 12.51 13.32 18.99
C ASN A 258 12.58 14.58 19.87
N LYS A 259 12.16 15.73 19.33
CA LYS A 259 12.12 17.00 20.07
C LYS A 259 11.14 16.95 21.25
N LYS A 260 9.96 16.35 21.05
CA LYS A 260 8.91 16.33 22.07
C LYS A 260 9.18 15.35 23.21
N PHE A 261 9.75 14.19 22.91
CA PHE A 261 9.88 13.07 23.86
C PHE A 261 11.33 12.78 24.25
N GLY A 262 12.31 13.55 23.74
CA GLY A 262 13.72 13.31 24.05
C GLY A 262 14.27 12.02 23.47
N THR A 263 13.78 11.60 22.31
CA THR A 263 14.22 10.40 21.59
C THR A 263 15.16 10.76 20.44
N ASP A 264 15.70 9.75 19.73
CA ASP A 264 16.69 9.90 18.68
C ASP A 264 16.38 8.99 17.47
N PHE A 265 15.11 8.86 17.11
CA PHE A 265 14.72 8.02 15.98
C PHE A 265 15.24 8.57 14.66
N GLN A 266 15.77 7.68 13.82
CA GLN A 266 16.24 7.91 12.45
C GLN A 266 16.02 6.60 11.66
N ILE A 267 14.80 6.07 11.68
CA ILE A 267 14.47 4.78 11.08
C ILE A 267 13.82 5.01 9.72
N PRO A 268 14.45 4.61 8.61
CA PRO A 268 13.87 4.74 7.28
C PRO A 268 12.58 3.93 7.15
N VAL A 269 11.56 4.49 6.49
CA VAL A 269 10.30 3.81 6.22
C VAL A 269 10.14 3.65 4.71
N VAL A 270 10.28 2.41 4.23
CA VAL A 270 10.28 2.08 2.81
C VAL A 270 9.02 1.29 2.43
N PHE A 271 8.64 1.32 1.17
CA PHE A 271 7.63 0.41 0.67
C PHE A 271 8.20 -0.97 0.38
N TYR A 272 7.38 -2.02 0.58
CA TYR A 272 7.78 -3.39 0.24
C TYR A 272 8.22 -3.54 -1.23
N SER A 273 7.63 -2.74 -2.13
CA SER A 273 8.00 -2.70 -3.54
C SER A 273 9.41 -2.14 -3.78
N GLN A 274 9.87 -1.21 -2.94
CA GLN A 274 11.25 -0.70 -2.99
C GLN A 274 12.24 -1.78 -2.57
N LEU A 275 11.94 -2.56 -1.52
CA LEU A 275 12.77 -3.72 -1.13
C LEU A 275 12.86 -4.74 -2.26
N MET A 276 11.72 -5.09 -2.88
CA MET A 276 11.69 -6.00 -4.03
C MET A 276 12.50 -5.45 -5.21
N ALA A 277 12.37 -4.16 -5.53
CA ALA A 277 13.10 -3.54 -6.62
C ALA A 277 14.62 -3.62 -6.42
N VAL A 278 15.11 -3.35 -5.21
CA VAL A 278 16.52 -3.51 -4.87
C VAL A 278 16.94 -4.97 -4.94
N ALA A 279 16.14 -5.89 -4.43
CA ALA A 279 16.42 -7.32 -4.45
C ALA A 279 16.44 -7.90 -5.87
N PHE A 280 15.63 -7.37 -6.78
CA PHE A 280 15.62 -7.75 -8.19
C PHE A 280 16.80 -7.14 -8.97
N GLY A 281 17.57 -6.25 -8.33
CA GLY A 281 18.71 -5.58 -8.95
C GLY A 281 18.33 -4.46 -9.89
N LEU A 282 17.14 -3.85 -9.69
CA LEU A 282 16.69 -2.68 -10.43
C LEU A 282 17.45 -1.42 -9.98
N ASP A 283 17.45 -0.40 -10.82
CA ASP A 283 18.10 0.87 -10.54
C ASP A 283 17.57 1.51 -9.24
N LYS A 284 18.44 2.01 -8.39
CA LYS A 284 18.07 2.54 -7.07
C LYS A 284 17.14 3.75 -7.12
N ASP A 285 17.28 4.61 -8.14
CA ASP A 285 16.55 5.86 -8.26
C ASP A 285 15.36 5.74 -9.22
N LYS A 286 15.52 5.02 -10.34
CA LYS A 286 14.47 4.86 -11.36
C LYS A 286 13.58 3.64 -11.13
N GLY A 287 14.10 2.61 -10.49
CA GLY A 287 13.37 1.37 -10.21
C GLY A 287 12.88 1.29 -8.77
N ALA A 288 13.78 1.44 -7.81
CA ALA A 288 13.43 1.41 -6.39
C ALA A 288 13.00 2.78 -5.83
N ALA A 289 13.28 3.88 -6.53
CA ALA A 289 12.93 5.25 -6.14
C ALA A 289 13.37 5.61 -4.70
N LEU A 290 14.57 5.14 -4.27
CA LEU A 290 15.07 5.36 -2.92
C LEU A 290 15.36 6.84 -2.64
N ASN A 291 15.75 7.60 -3.66
CA ASN A 291 15.99 9.04 -3.59
C ASN A 291 14.75 9.87 -3.21
N ARG A 292 13.59 9.26 -3.04
CA ARG A 292 12.34 9.92 -2.63
C ARG A 292 12.01 9.73 -1.15
N ASN A 293 12.71 8.86 -0.44
CA ASN A 293 12.55 8.71 1.00
C ASN A 293 13.09 9.93 1.73
N THR A 294 12.45 10.34 2.81
CA THR A 294 12.88 11.50 3.61
C THR A 294 14.06 11.14 4.50
N ILE A 295 14.06 9.92 5.04
CA ILE A 295 15.18 9.37 5.80
C ILE A 295 15.88 8.35 4.91
N GLU A 296 17.12 8.64 4.57
CA GLU A 296 17.95 7.75 3.75
C GLU A 296 18.26 6.45 4.51
N SER A 297 18.28 5.34 3.80
CA SER A 297 18.70 4.06 4.34
C SER A 297 20.06 3.68 3.77
N ASP A 298 21.15 4.15 4.39
CA ASP A 298 22.52 3.85 3.97
C ASP A 298 22.73 2.37 3.69
N LYS A 299 22.15 1.51 4.54
CA LYS A 299 22.29 0.07 4.43
C LYS A 299 21.58 -0.49 3.20
N LEU A 300 20.33 -0.09 2.94
CA LEU A 300 19.57 -0.51 1.76
C LEU A 300 20.14 0.10 0.49
N GLU A 301 20.52 1.38 0.53
CA GLU A 301 21.16 2.06 -0.60
C GLU A 301 22.52 1.46 -0.95
N GLY A 302 23.28 1.07 0.06
CA GLY A 302 24.55 0.36 -0.14
C GLY A 302 24.40 -1.00 -0.81
N MET A 303 23.24 -1.64 -0.67
CA MET A 303 22.90 -2.90 -1.36
C MET A 303 22.39 -2.66 -2.79
N ALA A 304 21.82 -1.49 -3.08
CA ALA A 304 21.29 -1.19 -4.40
C ALA A 304 22.44 -1.08 -5.43
N LYS A 305 22.28 -1.75 -6.57
CA LYS A 305 23.28 -1.66 -7.64
C LYS A 305 23.24 -0.26 -8.25
N LYS A 306 24.41 0.40 -8.30
CA LYS A 306 24.60 1.53 -9.20
C LYS A 306 24.63 0.96 -10.61
N ARG A 307 23.74 1.41 -11.47
CA ARG A 307 23.83 1.08 -12.89
C ARG A 307 25.10 1.74 -13.44
N ALA A 308 26.00 0.92 -13.97
CA ALA A 308 27.19 1.38 -14.69
C ALA A 308 26.77 2.15 -15.96
#